data_8719732e3b8b8637b21e57eaa95e83ef
#
_entry.id   8719732e3b8b8637b21e57eaa95e83ef
#
_cell.length_a   1.000
_cell.length_b   1.000
_cell.length_c   1.000
_cell.angle_alpha   90.00
_cell.angle_beta   90.00
_cell.angle_gamma   90.00
#
_symmetry.space_group_name_H-M   'P 1'
#
loop_
_entity.id
_entity.type
_entity.pdbx_description
1 polymer ?
#
loop_
_entity_poly.entity_id
_entity_poly.type
_entity_poly.pdbx_seq_one_letter_code
_entity_poly.pdbx_strand_id
1 'polypeptide(L)'
;MADLTVDDIALRYGDNEILKGVSVTVPPGKVVALLGPSGSGKTTLLRAVAGLETPHRGSIRIGEKAFFDAAKRIDLPAEARGLGLVFQSYALWPHRTVFGNVAYGLKLRRVPEAEIKARVEKALAQIGLAQLAERYPHQLSGGQQQRVALARALVYEPAVILLDEPLSNLDAKLREEARAWLRQLIVSLDLSALIVTHDQIEAMAIADRITLLNAGVIEQEGTPTELYQEPATLFAAEFMGNNNRLEGTLVERAGARAVIEVMGERLEGRACGGGAVGTKTTGVIRLEKVMLGGGPGPNRIRMTLKTQMYIGERWELVLAKDAVSVRAYTSAPLKHEFYHVEFPPSALWIF
;
A
#
# COMPACT_ATOMS: atom_id res chain seq x y z
N MET A 1 -10.27 -15.94 16.49
CA MET A 1 -8.92 -15.71 15.91
C MET A 1 -8.21 -14.68 16.76
N ALA A 2 -6.87 -14.65 16.74
CA ALA A 2 -6.07 -13.74 17.56
C ALA A 2 -5.29 -12.77 16.66
N ASP A 3 -4.97 -11.58 17.17
CA ASP A 3 -4.22 -10.55 16.46
C ASP A 3 -2.79 -10.99 16.19
N LEU A 4 -2.24 -10.69 15.00
CA LEU A 4 -0.81 -10.63 14.81
C LEU A 4 -0.33 -9.27 15.34
N THR A 5 0.54 -9.29 16.34
CA THR A 5 1.16 -8.08 16.90
C THR A 5 2.66 -8.11 16.60
N VAL A 6 3.14 -7.05 16.00
CA VAL A 6 4.54 -6.70 15.81
C VAL A 6 4.80 -5.49 16.68
N ASP A 7 5.76 -5.56 17.59
CA ASP A 7 6.02 -4.50 18.57
C ASP A 7 7.50 -4.13 18.61
N ASP A 8 7.79 -2.84 18.37
CA ASP A 8 9.12 -2.21 18.42
C ASP A 8 10.21 -2.98 17.66
N ILE A 9 9.89 -3.51 16.48
CA ILE A 9 10.85 -4.28 15.68
C ILE A 9 11.93 -3.38 15.10
N ALA A 10 13.18 -3.67 15.47
CA ALA A 10 14.38 -3.09 14.87
C ALA A 10 15.24 -4.19 14.22
N LEU A 11 15.70 -3.92 12.99
CA LEU A 11 16.50 -4.85 12.21
C LEU A 11 17.59 -4.10 11.43
N ARG A 12 18.79 -4.66 11.41
CA ARG A 12 19.94 -4.10 10.69
C ARG A 12 20.68 -5.16 9.88
N TYR A 13 21.30 -4.74 8.80
CA TYR A 13 22.27 -5.51 8.04
C TYR A 13 23.64 -4.82 8.18
N GLY A 14 24.55 -5.46 8.92
CA GLY A 14 25.80 -4.81 9.35
C GLY A 14 25.49 -3.56 10.17
N ASP A 15 26.01 -2.41 9.74
CA ASP A 15 25.77 -1.12 10.42
C ASP A 15 24.52 -0.37 9.90
N ASN A 16 23.88 -0.87 8.85
CA ASN A 16 22.72 -0.22 8.25
C ASN A 16 21.41 -0.68 8.92
N GLU A 17 20.78 0.22 9.66
CA GLU A 17 19.49 -0.04 10.31
C GLU A 17 18.35 0.16 9.33
N ILE A 18 17.67 -0.95 8.99
CA ILE A 18 16.57 -1.00 8.02
C ILE A 18 15.23 -0.75 8.69
N LEU A 19 15.00 -1.32 9.89
CA LEU A 19 13.79 -1.08 10.69
C LEU A 19 14.21 -0.46 12.01
N LYS A 20 13.54 0.64 12.38
CA LYS A 20 13.94 1.52 13.48
C LYS A 20 12.88 1.60 14.58
N GLY A 21 12.33 0.42 14.98
CA GLY A 21 11.28 0.36 15.99
C GLY A 21 9.87 0.43 15.39
N VAL A 22 9.58 -0.49 14.48
CA VAL A 22 8.29 -0.55 13.78
C VAL A 22 7.31 -1.41 14.59
N SER A 23 6.09 -0.88 14.81
CA SER A 23 5.00 -1.59 15.48
C SER A 23 3.78 -1.63 14.56
N VAL A 24 3.21 -2.84 14.32
CA VAL A 24 2.05 -3.05 13.45
C VAL A 24 1.15 -4.12 14.07
N THR A 25 -0.16 -3.90 14.03
CA THR A 25 -1.14 -4.90 14.46
C THR A 25 -2.06 -5.28 13.30
N VAL A 26 -2.22 -6.59 13.07
CA VAL A 26 -3.21 -7.14 12.13
C VAL A 26 -4.34 -7.76 12.94
N PRO A 27 -5.51 -7.10 13.04
CA PRO A 27 -6.68 -7.66 13.75
C PRO A 27 -7.24 -8.89 13.02
N PRO A 28 -7.98 -9.76 13.72
CA PRO A 28 -8.64 -10.92 13.11
C PRO A 28 -9.57 -10.51 11.96
N GLY A 29 -9.51 -11.25 10.84
CA GLY A 29 -10.33 -11.02 9.66
C GLY A 29 -10.05 -9.69 8.96
N LYS A 30 -8.94 -8.99 9.28
CA LYS A 30 -8.57 -7.71 8.68
C LYS A 30 -7.34 -7.81 7.81
N VAL A 31 -7.29 -6.93 6.83
CA VAL A 31 -6.15 -6.74 5.93
C VAL A 31 -5.39 -5.48 6.32
N VAL A 32 -4.12 -5.63 6.65
CA VAL A 32 -3.21 -4.50 6.86
C VAL A 32 -2.20 -4.46 5.72
N ALA A 33 -2.08 -3.32 5.04
CA ALA A 33 -1.09 -3.12 4.00
C ALA A 33 0.11 -2.32 4.51
N LEU A 34 1.31 -2.85 4.32
CA LEU A 34 2.55 -2.10 4.44
C LEU A 34 2.82 -1.41 3.11
N LEU A 35 2.73 -0.10 3.09
CA LEU A 35 2.91 0.74 1.91
C LEU A 35 4.12 1.65 2.09
N GLY A 36 4.78 2.05 1.00
CA GLY A 36 5.91 2.98 1.04
C GLY A 36 6.87 2.81 -0.14
N PRO A 37 7.85 3.69 -0.31
CA PRO A 37 8.83 3.61 -1.39
C PRO A 37 9.71 2.36 -1.31
N SER A 38 10.40 2.04 -2.41
CA SER A 38 11.40 0.97 -2.41
C SER A 38 12.48 1.26 -1.37
N GLY A 39 12.90 0.23 -0.64
CA GLY A 39 13.90 0.37 0.43
C GLY A 39 13.37 0.90 1.77
N SER A 40 12.07 1.13 1.94
CA SER A 40 11.51 1.60 3.24
C SER A 40 11.45 0.54 4.34
N GLY A 41 11.76 -0.73 4.05
CA GLY A 41 11.79 -1.82 5.04
C GLY A 41 10.58 -2.75 5.04
N LYS A 42 9.59 -2.58 4.16
CA LYS A 42 8.34 -3.37 4.12
C LYS A 42 8.56 -4.89 4.00
N THR A 43 9.29 -5.31 2.98
CA THR A 43 9.62 -6.74 2.74
C THR A 43 10.47 -7.30 3.88
N THR A 44 11.39 -6.50 4.44
CA THR A 44 12.19 -6.88 5.60
C THR A 44 11.31 -7.14 6.82
N LEU A 45 10.34 -6.28 7.10
CA LEU A 45 9.37 -6.47 8.17
C LEU A 45 8.52 -7.73 7.95
N LEU A 46 7.99 -7.92 6.75
CA LEU A 46 7.21 -9.11 6.41
C LEU A 46 8.03 -10.39 6.57
N ARG A 47 9.31 -10.39 6.14
CA ARG A 47 10.23 -11.53 6.31
C ARG A 47 10.56 -11.77 7.78
N ALA A 48 10.71 -10.72 8.58
CA ALA A 48 10.88 -10.84 10.03
C ALA A 48 9.66 -11.52 10.68
N VAL A 49 8.44 -11.14 10.27
CA VAL A 49 7.20 -11.81 10.71
C VAL A 49 7.15 -13.26 10.28
N ALA A 50 7.59 -13.57 9.04
CA ALA A 50 7.65 -14.92 8.51
C ALA A 50 8.70 -15.81 9.19
N GLY A 51 9.71 -15.24 9.89
CA GLY A 51 10.84 -15.96 10.47
C GLY A 51 11.96 -16.24 9.48
N LEU A 52 12.06 -15.44 8.42
CA LEU A 52 13.11 -15.49 7.41
C LEU A 52 14.22 -14.47 7.68
N GLU A 53 13.95 -13.49 8.55
CA GLU A 53 14.91 -12.50 9.03
C GLU A 53 14.78 -12.41 10.56
N THR A 54 15.90 -12.23 11.25
CA THR A 54 15.94 -12.14 12.71
C THR A 54 16.17 -10.70 13.14
N PRO A 55 15.16 -10.02 13.74
CA PRO A 55 15.34 -8.69 14.33
C PRO A 55 16.30 -8.75 15.53
N HIS A 56 16.90 -7.61 15.89
CA HIS A 56 17.73 -7.53 17.09
C HIS A 56 16.99 -6.92 18.29
N ARG A 57 15.79 -6.35 18.07
CA ARG A 57 14.93 -5.78 19.10
C ARG A 57 13.46 -5.99 18.77
N GLY A 58 12.63 -5.99 19.82
CA GLY A 58 11.18 -6.05 19.74
C GLY A 58 10.61 -7.43 19.91
N SER A 59 9.33 -7.58 19.58
CA SER A 59 8.61 -8.86 19.66
C SER A 59 7.60 -9.05 18.52
N ILE A 60 7.32 -10.31 18.17
CA ILE A 60 6.30 -10.72 17.18
C ILE A 60 5.50 -11.86 17.81
N ARG A 61 4.17 -11.73 17.84
CA ARG A 61 3.27 -12.74 18.44
C ARG A 61 1.93 -12.82 17.72
N ILE A 62 1.26 -13.96 17.85
CA ILE A 62 -0.17 -14.10 17.53
C ILE A 62 -0.89 -14.51 18.82
N GLY A 63 -1.77 -13.64 19.33
CA GLY A 63 -2.36 -13.79 20.64
C GLY A 63 -1.26 -13.91 21.72
N GLU A 64 -1.27 -15.01 22.48
CA GLU A 64 -0.26 -15.27 23.52
C GLU A 64 1.00 -15.99 22.99
N LYS A 65 0.96 -16.55 21.78
CA LYS A 65 2.08 -17.30 21.20
C LYS A 65 3.12 -16.35 20.64
N ALA A 66 4.27 -16.22 21.30
CA ALA A 66 5.42 -15.48 20.82
C ALA A 66 6.12 -16.27 19.70
N PHE A 67 6.39 -15.60 18.57
CA PHE A 67 7.21 -16.10 17.45
C PHE A 67 8.65 -15.61 17.55
N PHE A 68 8.79 -14.35 17.98
CA PHE A 68 10.06 -13.70 18.25
C PHE A 68 9.90 -12.81 19.49
N ASP A 69 10.89 -12.81 20.36
CA ASP A 69 10.98 -11.89 21.51
C ASP A 69 12.46 -11.76 21.87
N ALA A 70 13.03 -10.61 21.55
CA ALA A 70 14.46 -10.37 21.79
C ALA A 70 14.82 -10.39 23.28
N ALA A 71 13.95 -9.88 24.16
CA ALA A 71 14.20 -9.86 25.59
C ALA A 71 14.13 -11.25 26.20
N LYS A 72 13.25 -12.12 25.71
CA LYS A 72 13.08 -13.50 26.17
C LYS A 72 13.94 -14.52 25.42
N ARG A 73 14.69 -14.08 24.40
CA ARG A 73 15.48 -14.93 23.51
C ARG A 73 14.67 -16.02 22.82
N ILE A 74 13.45 -15.66 22.39
CA ILE A 74 12.57 -16.52 21.62
C ILE A 74 12.76 -16.17 20.13
N ASP A 75 13.05 -17.15 19.29
CA ASP A 75 13.07 -17.03 17.82
C ASP A 75 12.61 -18.35 17.20
N LEU A 76 11.31 -18.44 16.89
CA LEU A 76 10.75 -19.62 16.25
C LEU A 76 11.11 -19.62 14.76
N PRO A 77 11.60 -20.74 14.21
CA PRO A 77 11.86 -20.84 12.78
C PRO A 77 10.54 -20.75 11.98
N ALA A 78 10.64 -20.37 10.70
CA ALA A 78 9.48 -20.07 9.84
C ALA A 78 8.44 -21.20 9.82
N GLU A 79 8.85 -22.46 9.73
CA GLU A 79 7.98 -23.64 9.70
C GLU A 79 7.18 -23.86 10.99
N ALA A 80 7.67 -23.35 12.12
CA ALA A 80 6.99 -23.46 13.42
C ALA A 80 5.99 -22.31 13.69
N ARG A 81 6.03 -21.23 12.90
CA ARG A 81 5.13 -20.07 13.06
C ARG A 81 3.72 -20.34 12.56
N GLY A 82 3.53 -21.27 11.61
CA GLY A 82 2.22 -21.67 11.10
C GLY A 82 1.53 -20.56 10.27
N LEU A 83 2.31 -19.69 9.64
CA LEU A 83 1.87 -18.61 8.75
C LEU A 83 1.79 -19.09 7.31
N GLY A 84 0.88 -18.52 6.51
CA GLY A 84 0.89 -18.66 5.06
C GLY A 84 1.76 -17.56 4.45
N LEU A 85 2.65 -17.90 3.50
CA LEU A 85 3.49 -16.91 2.82
C LEU A 85 3.39 -17.05 1.30
N VAL A 86 3.13 -15.94 0.63
CA VAL A 86 3.18 -15.80 -0.83
C VAL A 86 4.31 -14.85 -1.19
N PHE A 87 5.29 -15.33 -1.93
CA PHE A 87 6.43 -14.55 -2.40
C PHE A 87 6.07 -13.77 -3.67
N GLN A 88 6.75 -12.69 -3.92
CA GLN A 88 6.62 -11.86 -5.12
C GLN A 88 6.77 -12.66 -6.43
N SER A 89 7.72 -13.60 -6.49
CA SER A 89 7.95 -14.49 -7.64
C SER A 89 7.01 -15.70 -7.69
N TYR A 90 6.01 -15.77 -6.78
CA TYR A 90 5.14 -16.93 -6.54
C TYR A 90 5.91 -18.19 -6.07
N ALA A 91 7.17 -18.36 -6.39
CA ALA A 91 8.05 -19.46 -6.00
C ALA A 91 7.41 -20.85 -6.20
N LEU A 92 6.76 -21.06 -7.34
CA LEU A 92 6.21 -22.37 -7.70
C LEU A 92 7.32 -23.29 -8.17
N TRP A 93 7.29 -24.57 -7.76
CA TRP A 93 8.21 -25.59 -8.24
C TRP A 93 7.85 -25.97 -9.68
N PRO A 94 8.70 -25.70 -10.68
CA PRO A 94 8.34 -25.87 -12.10
C PRO A 94 8.20 -27.36 -12.51
N HIS A 95 8.84 -28.27 -11.77
CA HIS A 95 8.81 -29.72 -11.98
C HIS A 95 7.65 -30.41 -11.25
N ARG A 96 6.78 -29.69 -10.57
CA ARG A 96 5.60 -30.21 -9.89
C ARG A 96 4.33 -29.71 -10.54
N THR A 97 3.29 -30.53 -10.57
CA THR A 97 1.94 -30.10 -10.99
C THR A 97 1.39 -29.06 -10.01
N VAL A 98 0.26 -28.45 -10.37
CA VAL A 98 -0.53 -27.57 -9.47
C VAL A 98 -0.85 -28.30 -8.17
N PHE A 99 -1.41 -29.51 -8.27
CA PHE A 99 -1.68 -30.38 -7.12
C PHE A 99 -0.40 -30.59 -6.28
N GLY A 100 0.71 -30.97 -6.94
CA GLY A 100 1.99 -31.21 -6.29
C GLY A 100 2.58 -29.99 -5.58
N ASN A 101 2.39 -28.77 -6.12
CA ASN A 101 2.79 -27.53 -5.50
C ASN A 101 2.00 -27.26 -4.21
N VAL A 102 0.68 -27.44 -4.25
CA VAL A 102 -0.17 -27.18 -3.08
C VAL A 102 0.01 -28.28 -2.01
N ALA A 103 0.11 -29.55 -2.43
CA ALA A 103 0.27 -30.70 -1.53
C ALA A 103 1.61 -30.76 -0.80
N TYR A 104 2.67 -30.12 -1.36
CA TYR A 104 4.05 -30.36 -0.94
C TYR A 104 4.28 -30.19 0.56
N GLY A 105 3.84 -29.10 1.11
CA GLY A 105 4.07 -28.84 2.52
C GLY A 105 3.23 -29.73 3.46
N LEU A 106 2.07 -30.21 3.03
CA LEU A 106 1.30 -31.21 3.79
C LEU A 106 2.06 -32.54 3.82
N LYS A 107 2.69 -32.94 2.69
CA LYS A 107 3.54 -34.13 2.61
C LYS A 107 4.74 -34.03 3.56
N LEU A 108 5.40 -32.88 3.63
CA LEU A 108 6.50 -32.66 4.58
C LEU A 108 6.07 -32.80 6.05
N ARG A 109 4.83 -32.44 6.36
CA ARG A 109 4.24 -32.60 7.69
C ARG A 109 3.65 -33.99 7.94
N ARG A 110 3.84 -34.93 7.00
CA ARG A 110 3.39 -36.34 7.09
C ARG A 110 1.87 -36.46 7.29
N VAL A 111 1.09 -35.52 6.69
CA VAL A 111 -0.38 -35.62 6.67
C VAL A 111 -0.79 -36.87 5.84
N PRO A 112 -1.82 -37.64 6.24
CA PRO A 112 -2.29 -38.78 5.48
C PRO A 112 -2.73 -38.42 4.05
N GLU A 113 -2.46 -39.29 3.06
CA GLU A 113 -2.67 -39.00 1.63
C GLU A 113 -4.14 -38.65 1.31
N ALA A 114 -5.10 -39.37 1.94
CA ALA A 114 -6.52 -39.07 1.77
C ALA A 114 -6.91 -37.65 2.25
N GLU A 115 -6.31 -37.21 3.34
CA GLU A 115 -6.52 -35.87 3.88
C GLU A 115 -5.82 -34.80 3.01
N ILE A 116 -4.61 -35.10 2.50
CA ILE A 116 -3.92 -34.21 1.54
C ILE A 116 -4.78 -33.99 0.33
N LYS A 117 -5.36 -35.05 -0.27
CA LYS A 117 -6.24 -34.95 -1.43
C LYS A 117 -7.42 -34.04 -1.15
N ALA A 118 -8.13 -34.28 -0.06
CA ALA A 118 -9.31 -33.49 0.30
C ALA A 118 -8.99 -32.00 0.53
N ARG A 119 -7.88 -31.70 1.26
CA ARG A 119 -7.46 -30.32 1.53
C ARG A 119 -7.01 -29.59 0.27
N VAL A 120 -6.27 -30.26 -0.61
CA VAL A 120 -5.80 -29.67 -1.87
C VAL A 120 -6.97 -29.41 -2.82
N GLU A 121 -7.90 -30.37 -2.96
CA GLU A 121 -9.10 -30.20 -3.77
C GLU A 121 -9.96 -29.01 -3.26
N LYS A 122 -10.16 -28.90 -1.95
CA LYS A 122 -10.85 -27.77 -1.31
C LYS A 122 -10.12 -26.44 -1.63
N ALA A 123 -8.79 -26.37 -1.43
CA ALA A 123 -8.02 -25.15 -1.69
C ALA A 123 -8.06 -24.74 -3.18
N LEU A 124 -7.95 -25.71 -4.10
CA LEU A 124 -8.03 -25.45 -5.54
C LEU A 124 -9.43 -25.00 -5.98
N ALA A 125 -10.49 -25.56 -5.37
CA ALA A 125 -11.86 -25.13 -5.62
C ALA A 125 -12.09 -23.68 -5.17
N GLN A 126 -11.58 -23.30 -3.97
CA GLN A 126 -11.69 -21.94 -3.43
C GLN A 126 -11.08 -20.87 -4.34
N ILE A 127 -10.02 -21.22 -5.08
CA ILE A 127 -9.35 -20.29 -6.00
C ILE A 127 -9.81 -20.46 -7.47
N GLY A 128 -10.79 -21.35 -7.74
CA GLY A 128 -11.34 -21.60 -9.07
C GLY A 128 -10.40 -22.32 -10.04
N LEU A 129 -9.49 -23.17 -9.55
CA LEU A 129 -8.50 -23.89 -10.35
C LEU A 129 -8.55 -25.42 -10.21
N ALA A 130 -9.64 -25.99 -9.70
CA ALA A 130 -9.78 -27.45 -9.51
C ALA A 130 -9.49 -28.25 -10.79
N GLN A 131 -9.94 -27.75 -11.96
CA GLN A 131 -9.74 -28.39 -13.27
C GLN A 131 -8.30 -28.34 -13.80
N LEU A 132 -7.40 -27.59 -13.13
CA LEU A 132 -6.01 -27.43 -13.54
C LEU A 132 -5.03 -28.20 -12.63
N ALA A 133 -5.51 -29.06 -11.74
CA ALA A 133 -4.70 -29.77 -10.73
C ALA A 133 -3.48 -30.49 -11.30
N GLU A 134 -3.63 -31.11 -12.49
CA GLU A 134 -2.57 -31.88 -13.14
C GLU A 134 -1.65 -31.06 -14.05
N ARG A 135 -1.92 -29.75 -14.24
CA ARG A 135 -1.06 -28.87 -15.04
C ARG A 135 0.21 -28.47 -14.29
N TYR A 136 1.23 -28.15 -15.06
CA TYR A 136 2.49 -27.59 -14.55
C TYR A 136 2.48 -26.06 -14.59
N PRO A 137 3.30 -25.36 -13.77
CA PRO A 137 3.33 -23.89 -13.72
C PRO A 137 3.53 -23.21 -15.08
N HIS A 138 4.36 -23.77 -15.96
CA HIS A 138 4.61 -23.21 -17.29
C HIS A 138 3.39 -23.27 -18.24
N GLN A 139 2.36 -24.02 -17.90
CA GLN A 139 1.10 -24.14 -18.64
C GLN A 139 0.02 -23.18 -18.14
N LEU A 140 0.35 -22.32 -17.17
CA LEU A 140 -0.57 -21.42 -16.50
C LEU A 140 -0.26 -19.96 -16.85
N SER A 141 -1.30 -19.12 -16.93
CA SER A 141 -1.12 -17.66 -16.96
C SER A 141 -0.54 -17.14 -15.64
N GLY A 142 0.02 -15.94 -15.65
CA GLY A 142 0.56 -15.32 -14.43
C GLY A 142 -0.46 -15.22 -13.29
N GLY A 143 -1.71 -14.84 -13.58
CA GLY A 143 -2.77 -14.81 -12.59
C GLY A 143 -3.17 -16.20 -12.07
N GLN A 144 -3.09 -17.24 -12.90
CA GLN A 144 -3.29 -18.62 -12.43
C GLN A 144 -2.15 -19.09 -11.55
N GLN A 145 -0.89 -18.77 -11.88
CA GLN A 145 0.27 -19.07 -11.03
C GLN A 145 0.16 -18.41 -9.66
N GLN A 146 -0.23 -17.14 -9.61
CA GLN A 146 -0.52 -16.41 -8.39
C GLN A 146 -1.56 -17.13 -7.52
N ARG A 147 -2.69 -17.53 -8.12
CA ARG A 147 -3.75 -18.25 -7.41
C ARG A 147 -3.24 -19.58 -6.86
N VAL A 148 -2.39 -20.32 -7.58
CA VAL A 148 -1.77 -21.55 -7.08
C VAL A 148 -0.87 -21.27 -5.87
N ALA A 149 -0.08 -20.18 -5.89
CA ALA A 149 0.73 -19.78 -4.75
C ALA A 149 -0.13 -19.43 -3.51
N LEU A 150 -1.27 -18.77 -3.73
CA LEU A 150 -2.27 -18.53 -2.67
C LEU A 150 -2.86 -19.83 -2.13
N ALA A 151 -3.28 -20.78 -2.99
CA ALA A 151 -3.78 -22.08 -2.53
C ALA A 151 -2.73 -22.84 -1.70
N ARG A 152 -1.45 -22.78 -2.10
CA ARG A 152 -0.34 -23.37 -1.34
C ARG A 152 -0.19 -22.74 0.05
N ALA A 153 -0.42 -21.45 0.17
CA ALA A 153 -0.39 -20.76 1.47
C ALA A 153 -1.64 -21.07 2.32
N LEU A 154 -2.80 -21.22 1.69
CA LEU A 154 -4.10 -21.44 2.35
C LEU A 154 -4.34 -22.89 2.79
N VAL A 155 -3.71 -23.89 2.14
CA VAL A 155 -3.95 -25.33 2.39
C VAL A 155 -3.69 -25.76 3.84
N TYR A 156 -2.94 -24.94 4.60
CA TYR A 156 -2.64 -25.13 6.02
C TYR A 156 -3.68 -24.49 6.95
N GLU A 157 -4.63 -23.72 6.41
CA GLU A 157 -5.57 -22.91 7.19
C GLU A 157 -4.83 -22.00 8.20
N PRO A 158 -3.91 -21.15 7.72
CA PRO A 158 -3.08 -20.33 8.61
C PRO A 158 -3.92 -19.27 9.32
N ALA A 159 -3.51 -18.87 10.55
CA ALA A 159 -4.14 -17.78 11.27
C ALA A 159 -3.96 -16.42 10.57
N VAL A 160 -2.82 -16.22 9.90
CA VAL A 160 -2.49 -15.00 9.12
C VAL A 160 -1.78 -15.40 7.84
N ILE A 161 -2.13 -14.74 6.74
CA ILE A 161 -1.45 -14.85 5.46
C ILE A 161 -0.56 -13.61 5.23
N LEU A 162 0.67 -13.86 4.78
CA LEU A 162 1.66 -12.84 4.44
C LEU A 162 1.79 -12.79 2.92
N LEU A 163 1.63 -11.61 2.32
CA LEU A 163 1.65 -11.42 0.88
C LEU A 163 2.74 -10.40 0.51
N ASP A 164 3.81 -10.84 -0.14
CA ASP A 164 4.91 -9.98 -0.58
C ASP A 164 4.69 -9.58 -2.05
N GLU A 165 4.22 -8.36 -2.29
CA GLU A 165 3.91 -7.79 -3.61
C GLU A 165 3.09 -8.75 -4.51
N PRO A 166 1.93 -9.24 -4.06
CA PRO A 166 1.26 -10.37 -4.69
C PRO A 166 0.82 -10.12 -6.13
N LEU A 167 0.64 -8.86 -6.56
CA LEU A 167 0.12 -8.49 -7.88
C LEU A 167 1.19 -7.87 -8.81
N SER A 168 2.45 -7.73 -8.35
CA SER A 168 3.48 -6.98 -9.08
C SER A 168 3.84 -7.58 -10.45
N ASN A 169 3.72 -8.90 -10.62
CA ASN A 169 4.08 -9.62 -11.85
C ASN A 169 2.94 -9.72 -12.88
N LEU A 170 1.82 -9.02 -12.66
CA LEU A 170 0.68 -8.99 -13.57
C LEU A 170 0.69 -7.71 -14.42
N ASP A 171 0.22 -7.82 -15.67
CA ASP A 171 -0.06 -6.65 -16.47
C ASP A 171 -1.21 -5.80 -15.88
N ALA A 172 -1.38 -4.57 -16.35
CA ALA A 172 -2.31 -3.60 -15.75
C ALA A 172 -3.75 -4.10 -15.69
N LYS A 173 -4.25 -4.74 -16.76
CA LYS A 173 -5.63 -5.23 -16.84
C LYS A 173 -5.85 -6.43 -15.91
N LEU A 174 -4.95 -7.41 -15.95
CA LEU A 174 -5.01 -8.58 -15.07
C LEU A 174 -4.83 -8.17 -13.60
N ARG A 175 -4.05 -7.13 -13.30
CA ARG A 175 -3.86 -6.61 -11.94
C ARG A 175 -5.14 -6.03 -11.37
N GLU A 176 -5.92 -5.31 -12.16
CA GLU A 176 -7.22 -4.77 -11.74
C GLU A 176 -8.20 -5.89 -11.36
N GLU A 177 -8.36 -6.90 -12.23
CA GLU A 177 -9.20 -8.06 -11.98
C GLU A 177 -8.72 -8.87 -10.75
N ALA A 178 -7.41 -9.10 -10.65
CA ALA A 178 -6.81 -9.85 -9.56
C ALA A 178 -6.95 -9.14 -8.21
N ARG A 179 -6.92 -7.80 -8.18
CA ARG A 179 -7.13 -6.98 -6.98
C ARG A 179 -8.53 -7.20 -6.39
N ALA A 180 -9.55 -7.07 -7.23
CA ALA A 180 -10.94 -7.30 -6.82
C ALA A 180 -11.15 -8.75 -6.33
N TRP A 181 -10.63 -9.71 -7.10
CA TRP A 181 -10.71 -11.14 -6.75
C TRP A 181 -10.00 -11.45 -5.42
N LEU A 182 -8.77 -10.92 -5.21
CA LEU A 182 -8.00 -11.14 -3.97
C LEU A 182 -8.75 -10.59 -2.75
N ARG A 183 -9.32 -9.37 -2.85
CA ARG A 183 -10.14 -8.79 -1.78
C ARG A 183 -11.35 -9.67 -1.47
N GLN A 184 -12.08 -10.14 -2.48
CA GLN A 184 -13.22 -11.04 -2.31
C GLN A 184 -12.81 -12.35 -1.65
N LEU A 185 -11.68 -12.95 -2.07
CA LEU A 185 -11.19 -14.20 -1.48
C LEU A 185 -10.89 -14.02 0.02
N ILE A 186 -10.14 -12.98 0.39
CA ILE A 186 -9.78 -12.71 1.78
C ILE A 186 -11.03 -12.54 2.65
N VAL A 187 -12.00 -11.74 2.18
CA VAL A 187 -13.25 -11.49 2.91
C VAL A 187 -14.09 -12.77 3.02
N SER A 188 -14.24 -13.54 1.93
CA SER A 188 -15.07 -14.76 1.91
C SER A 188 -14.53 -15.86 2.81
N LEU A 189 -13.23 -15.88 3.08
CA LEU A 189 -12.56 -16.87 3.93
C LEU A 189 -12.28 -16.33 5.35
N ASP A 190 -12.72 -15.10 5.68
CA ASP A 190 -12.45 -14.41 6.95
C ASP A 190 -10.97 -14.43 7.33
N LEU A 191 -10.08 -14.16 6.35
CA LEU A 191 -8.63 -14.25 6.52
C LEU A 191 -8.06 -12.95 7.12
N SER A 192 -7.13 -13.12 8.06
CA SER A 192 -6.24 -12.02 8.45
C SER A 192 -5.06 -11.97 7.50
N ALA A 193 -4.70 -10.78 6.98
CA ALA A 193 -3.62 -10.65 6.01
C ALA A 193 -2.70 -9.46 6.30
N LEU A 194 -1.39 -9.67 6.16
CA LEU A 194 -0.39 -8.62 6.07
C LEU A 194 0.15 -8.57 4.64
N ILE A 195 -0.09 -7.46 3.93
CA ILE A 195 0.27 -7.29 2.52
C ILE A 195 1.38 -6.26 2.41
N VAL A 196 2.43 -6.57 1.68
CA VAL A 196 3.45 -5.60 1.25
C VAL A 196 3.16 -5.19 -0.17
N THR A 197 3.11 -3.90 -0.43
CA THR A 197 3.01 -3.36 -1.80
C THR A 197 3.65 -1.97 -1.89
N HIS A 198 4.08 -1.60 -3.08
CA HIS A 198 4.44 -0.23 -3.44
C HIS A 198 3.34 0.46 -4.27
N ASP A 199 2.31 -0.27 -4.66
CA ASP A 199 1.17 0.24 -5.44
C ASP A 199 0.10 0.78 -4.48
N GLN A 200 -0.12 2.10 -4.54
CA GLN A 200 -1.09 2.81 -3.70
C GLN A 200 -2.53 2.36 -3.98
N ILE A 201 -2.85 2.11 -5.26
CA ILE A 201 -4.20 1.69 -5.64
C ILE A 201 -4.48 0.28 -5.10
N GLU A 202 -3.48 -0.60 -5.12
CA GLU A 202 -3.57 -1.93 -4.51
C GLU A 202 -3.82 -1.83 -3.00
N ALA A 203 -3.01 -1.06 -2.29
CA ALA A 203 -3.18 -0.86 -0.85
C ALA A 203 -4.56 -0.28 -0.50
N MET A 204 -4.98 0.78 -1.22
CA MET A 204 -6.28 1.42 -0.99
C MET A 204 -7.48 0.51 -1.29
N ALA A 205 -7.38 -0.36 -2.30
CA ALA A 205 -8.48 -1.23 -2.70
C ALA A 205 -8.62 -2.50 -1.85
N ILE A 206 -7.50 -3.03 -1.32
CA ILE A 206 -7.49 -4.32 -0.64
C ILE A 206 -7.49 -4.16 0.88
N ALA A 207 -6.80 -3.17 1.44
CA ALA A 207 -6.58 -3.08 2.87
C ALA A 207 -7.76 -2.46 3.64
N ASP A 208 -7.95 -2.93 4.88
CA ASP A 208 -8.79 -2.27 5.88
C ASP A 208 -8.01 -1.15 6.60
N ARG A 209 -6.69 -1.33 6.75
CA ARG A 209 -5.75 -0.32 7.28
C ARG A 209 -4.47 -0.33 6.47
N ILE A 210 -3.85 0.83 6.35
CA ILE A 210 -2.55 1.01 5.69
C ILE A 210 -1.57 1.55 6.73
N THR A 211 -0.39 0.94 6.79
CA THR A 211 0.78 1.44 7.52
C THR A 211 1.78 1.96 6.50
N LEU A 212 1.94 3.27 6.41
CA LEU A 212 2.88 3.92 5.50
C LEU A 212 4.26 3.96 6.14
N LEU A 213 5.22 3.25 5.52
CA LEU A 213 6.61 3.19 5.94
C LEU A 213 7.48 4.11 5.09
N ASN A 214 8.39 4.83 5.74
CA ASN A 214 9.42 5.64 5.12
C ASN A 214 10.74 5.48 5.87
N ALA A 215 11.82 5.10 5.18
CA ALA A 215 13.17 4.99 5.75
C ALA A 215 13.25 4.20 7.10
N GLY A 216 12.45 3.14 7.22
CA GLY A 216 12.47 2.24 8.39
C GLY A 216 11.60 2.68 9.57
N VAL A 217 10.79 3.74 9.43
CA VAL A 217 9.84 4.21 10.44
C VAL A 217 8.42 4.29 9.88
N ILE A 218 7.43 4.26 10.75
CA ILE A 218 6.03 4.49 10.36
C ILE A 218 5.81 5.99 10.25
N GLU A 219 5.39 6.43 9.08
CA GLU A 219 5.07 7.82 8.79
C GLU A 219 3.63 8.15 9.17
N GLN A 220 2.71 7.27 8.82
CA GLN A 220 1.29 7.38 9.16
C GLN A 220 0.63 6.00 9.10
N GLU A 221 -0.36 5.79 9.97
CA GLU A 221 -1.23 4.61 9.94
C GLU A 221 -2.69 5.05 10.01
N GLY A 222 -3.56 4.36 9.25
CA GLY A 222 -5.00 4.65 9.24
C GLY A 222 -5.75 3.82 8.19
N THR A 223 -7.02 4.13 8.01
CA THR A 223 -7.81 3.61 6.88
C THR A 223 -7.31 4.21 5.56
N PRO A 224 -7.57 3.56 4.41
CA PRO A 224 -7.24 4.13 3.10
C PRO A 224 -7.75 5.56 2.91
N THR A 225 -8.98 5.84 3.38
CA THR A 225 -9.60 7.16 3.26
C THR A 225 -8.88 8.20 4.12
N GLU A 226 -8.51 7.87 5.37
CA GLU A 226 -7.77 8.77 6.26
C GLU A 226 -6.40 9.15 5.66
N LEU A 227 -5.61 8.15 5.19
CA LEU A 227 -4.31 8.44 4.60
C LEU A 227 -4.40 9.32 3.34
N TYR A 228 -5.47 9.15 2.55
CA TYR A 228 -5.65 9.91 1.32
C TYR A 228 -6.19 11.32 1.55
N GLN A 229 -7.14 11.50 2.49
CA GLN A 229 -7.86 12.76 2.73
C GLN A 229 -7.28 13.59 3.88
N GLU A 230 -6.54 12.94 4.81
CA GLU A 230 -6.00 13.59 6.00
C GLU A 230 -4.52 13.22 6.20
N PRO A 231 -3.64 13.57 5.24
CA PRO A 231 -2.22 13.26 5.37
C PRO A 231 -1.63 14.01 6.56
N ALA A 232 -0.95 13.27 7.45
CA ALA A 232 -0.35 13.82 8.67
C ALA A 232 0.96 14.55 8.40
N THR A 233 1.68 14.18 7.33
CA THR A 233 2.99 14.74 6.99
C THR A 233 3.05 15.11 5.51
N LEU A 234 3.98 16.00 5.17
CA LEU A 234 4.26 16.35 3.77
C LEU A 234 4.59 15.11 2.95
N PHE A 235 5.38 14.18 3.50
CA PHE A 235 5.69 12.92 2.85
C PHE A 235 4.42 12.10 2.55
N ALA A 236 3.53 11.93 3.52
CA ALA A 236 2.27 11.21 3.32
C ALA A 236 1.41 11.88 2.25
N ALA A 237 1.30 13.22 2.26
CA ALA A 237 0.59 13.98 1.25
C ALA A 237 1.16 13.77 -0.16
N GLU A 238 2.48 13.85 -0.31
CA GLU A 238 3.18 13.70 -1.58
C GLU A 238 3.19 12.25 -2.08
N PHE A 239 3.36 11.30 -1.17
CA PHE A 239 3.42 9.89 -1.54
C PHE A 239 2.06 9.35 -1.98
N MET A 240 0.96 9.73 -1.30
CA MET A 240 -0.38 9.24 -1.64
C MET A 240 -0.98 10.03 -2.80
N GLY A 241 -1.39 9.34 -3.87
CA GLY A 241 -2.07 9.93 -5.03
C GLY A 241 -1.21 10.86 -5.90
N ASN A 242 -1.84 11.47 -6.89
CA ASN A 242 -1.21 12.47 -7.76
C ASN A 242 -1.42 13.88 -7.20
N ASN A 243 -0.35 14.66 -7.06
CA ASN A 243 -0.37 15.93 -6.35
C ASN A 243 0.24 17.06 -7.15
N ASN A 244 -0.24 18.28 -6.87
CA ASN A 244 0.48 19.52 -7.14
C ASN A 244 1.16 19.98 -5.86
N ARG A 245 2.40 20.44 -6.00
CA ARG A 245 3.20 21.05 -4.96
C ARG A 245 3.33 22.55 -5.25
N LEU A 246 2.93 23.36 -4.28
CA LEU A 246 2.96 24.82 -4.35
C LEU A 246 3.95 25.33 -3.28
N GLU A 247 5.10 25.76 -3.71
CA GLU A 247 6.09 26.36 -2.80
C GLU A 247 5.78 27.83 -2.59
N GLY A 248 5.75 28.26 -1.33
CA GLY A 248 5.42 29.61 -0.97
C GLY A 248 5.96 30.02 0.40
N THR A 249 5.51 31.16 0.89
CA THR A 249 5.82 31.67 2.23
C THR A 249 4.55 31.62 3.07
N LEU A 250 4.64 31.12 4.30
CA LEU A 250 3.53 31.15 5.24
C LEU A 250 3.27 32.59 5.71
N VAL A 251 2.13 33.17 5.37
CA VAL A 251 1.81 34.57 5.70
C VAL A 251 0.80 34.73 6.84
N GLU A 252 0.00 33.67 7.10
CA GLU A 252 -0.97 33.66 8.21
C GLU A 252 -1.20 32.24 8.71
N ARG A 253 -1.38 32.08 10.03
CA ARG A 253 -1.75 30.81 10.64
C ARG A 253 -2.68 31.06 11.84
N ALA A 254 -3.84 30.42 11.83
CA ALA A 254 -4.86 30.53 12.88
C ALA A 254 -5.55 29.17 13.07
N GLY A 255 -5.13 28.42 14.09
CA GLY A 255 -5.66 27.07 14.36
C GLY A 255 -5.46 26.12 13.18
N ALA A 256 -6.53 25.56 12.65
CA ALA A 256 -6.53 24.64 11.51
C ALA A 256 -6.44 25.33 10.13
N ARG A 257 -6.38 26.66 10.10
CA ARG A 257 -6.30 27.47 8.88
C ARG A 257 -4.88 28.03 8.72
N ALA A 258 -4.38 27.99 7.49
CA ALA A 258 -3.14 28.68 7.11
C ALA A 258 -3.30 29.38 5.77
N VAL A 259 -2.50 30.40 5.51
CA VAL A 259 -2.43 31.11 4.24
C VAL A 259 -0.98 31.14 3.78
N ILE A 260 -0.74 30.67 2.55
CA ILE A 260 0.55 30.76 1.88
C ILE A 260 0.52 31.82 0.78
N GLU A 261 1.62 32.51 0.57
CA GLU A 261 1.82 33.37 -0.59
C GLU A 261 2.63 32.62 -1.63
N VAL A 262 2.01 32.43 -2.81
CA VAL A 262 2.60 31.74 -3.98
C VAL A 262 2.53 32.69 -5.17
N MET A 263 3.67 33.13 -5.71
CA MET A 263 3.75 34.08 -6.83
C MET A 263 2.97 35.38 -6.62
N GLY A 264 2.96 35.91 -5.38
CA GLY A 264 2.25 37.15 -5.02
C GLY A 264 0.74 36.94 -4.79
N GLU A 265 0.22 35.72 -4.96
CA GLU A 265 -1.19 35.39 -4.68
C GLU A 265 -1.34 34.68 -3.34
N ARG A 266 -2.36 35.05 -2.56
CA ARG A 266 -2.63 34.43 -1.26
C ARG A 266 -3.58 33.25 -1.41
N LEU A 267 -3.11 32.09 -0.96
CA LEU A 267 -3.88 30.84 -0.99
C LEU A 267 -4.15 30.39 0.44
N GLU A 268 -5.42 30.28 0.79
CA GLU A 268 -5.89 29.72 2.05
C GLU A 268 -5.99 28.20 1.96
N GLY A 269 -5.62 27.51 3.04
CA GLY A 269 -5.72 26.06 3.13
C GLY A 269 -5.75 25.55 4.58
N ARG A 270 -5.73 24.25 4.74
CA ARG A 270 -5.66 23.55 6.03
C ARG A 270 -4.22 23.53 6.54
N ALA A 271 -4.02 23.99 7.76
CA ALA A 271 -2.70 23.94 8.41
C ALA A 271 -2.40 22.50 8.87
N CYS A 272 -1.38 21.86 8.28
CA CYS A 272 -0.95 20.49 8.59
C CYS A 272 0.44 20.44 9.24
N GLY A 273 1.30 21.44 9.03
CA GLY A 273 2.66 21.52 9.58
C GLY A 273 2.80 22.50 10.75
N GLY A 274 4.03 22.62 11.28
CA GLY A 274 4.40 23.47 12.43
C GLY A 274 5.16 24.74 12.07
N GLY A 275 5.07 25.28 10.84
CA GLY A 275 5.85 26.45 10.40
C GLY A 275 5.49 27.76 11.10
N ALA A 276 6.48 28.66 11.27
CA ALA A 276 6.30 30.03 11.72
C ALA A 276 5.93 30.95 10.54
N VAL A 277 5.13 31.98 10.78
CA VAL A 277 4.81 33.00 9.76
C VAL A 277 6.13 33.62 9.26
N GLY A 278 6.24 33.82 7.95
CA GLY A 278 7.45 34.30 7.27
C GLY A 278 8.40 33.19 6.80
N THR A 279 8.18 31.92 7.16
CA THR A 279 9.03 30.78 6.71
C THR A 279 8.56 30.21 5.37
N LYS A 280 9.48 29.56 4.65
CA LYS A 280 9.14 28.75 3.47
C LYS A 280 8.25 27.59 3.88
N THR A 281 7.23 27.34 3.10
CA THR A 281 6.23 26.30 3.36
C THR A 281 5.75 25.70 2.04
N THR A 282 5.15 24.52 2.10
CA THR A 282 4.65 23.80 0.93
C THR A 282 3.15 23.58 1.04
N GLY A 283 2.41 24.04 0.04
CA GLY A 283 1.02 23.66 -0.18
C GLY A 283 0.95 22.42 -1.06
N VAL A 284 0.12 21.45 -0.69
CA VAL A 284 -0.12 20.23 -1.49
C VAL A 284 -1.61 20.12 -1.78
N ILE A 285 -1.96 19.87 -3.05
CA ILE A 285 -3.34 19.62 -3.46
C ILE A 285 -3.40 18.50 -4.51
N ARG A 286 -4.40 17.62 -4.41
CA ARG A 286 -4.66 16.56 -5.38
C ARG A 286 -5.05 17.13 -6.74
N LEU A 287 -4.65 16.47 -7.83
CA LEU A 287 -4.99 16.90 -9.19
C LEU A 287 -6.50 17.01 -9.42
N GLU A 288 -7.27 16.05 -8.90
CA GLU A 288 -8.72 15.99 -9.03
C GLU A 288 -9.47 17.00 -8.14
N LYS A 289 -8.75 17.66 -7.24
CA LYS A 289 -9.32 18.73 -6.37
C LYS A 289 -9.06 20.13 -6.91
N VAL A 290 -8.17 20.27 -7.89
CA VAL A 290 -7.94 21.53 -8.59
C VAL A 290 -9.13 21.81 -9.47
N MET A 291 -9.68 23.02 -9.39
CA MET A 291 -10.85 23.44 -10.16
C MET A 291 -10.50 24.57 -11.14
N LEU A 292 -11.29 24.71 -12.19
CA LEU A 292 -11.20 25.84 -13.10
C LEU A 292 -12.32 26.82 -12.79
N GLY A 293 -11.95 28.03 -12.34
CA GLY A 293 -12.88 29.09 -12.01
C GLY A 293 -13.27 29.96 -13.22
N GLY A 294 -14.45 30.56 -13.15
CA GLY A 294 -14.98 31.41 -14.22
C GLY A 294 -14.38 32.84 -14.26
N GLY A 295 -13.49 33.20 -13.32
CA GLY A 295 -12.92 34.55 -13.25
C GLY A 295 -12.03 34.74 -12.01
N PRO A 296 -11.49 35.97 -11.78
CA PRO A 296 -10.72 36.29 -10.59
C PRO A 296 -11.52 36.04 -9.31
N GLY A 297 -10.85 35.59 -8.25
CA GLY A 297 -11.49 35.31 -6.95
C GLY A 297 -10.48 34.82 -5.92
N PRO A 298 -10.93 34.61 -4.67
CA PRO A 298 -10.08 34.07 -3.62
C PRO A 298 -9.60 32.68 -4.00
N ASN A 299 -8.37 32.34 -3.58
CA ASN A 299 -7.73 31.05 -3.88
C ASN A 299 -7.64 30.72 -5.38
N ARG A 300 -7.55 31.74 -6.24
CA ARG A 300 -7.47 31.56 -7.68
C ARG A 300 -6.25 32.24 -8.24
N ILE A 301 -5.53 31.50 -9.10
CA ILE A 301 -4.38 31.99 -9.83
C ILE A 301 -4.71 31.96 -11.33
N ARG A 302 -4.50 33.08 -12.06
CA ARG A 302 -4.59 33.09 -13.50
C ARG A 302 -3.37 32.40 -14.08
N MET A 303 -3.57 31.31 -14.83
CA MET A 303 -2.52 30.49 -15.42
C MET A 303 -2.76 30.27 -16.91
N THR A 304 -1.67 30.03 -17.65
CA THR A 304 -1.69 29.70 -19.09
C THR A 304 -1.81 28.19 -19.26
N LEU A 305 -2.71 27.72 -20.11
CA LEU A 305 -2.77 26.33 -20.53
C LEU A 305 -1.55 26.02 -21.42
N LYS A 306 -0.70 25.11 -20.98
CA LYS A 306 0.51 24.68 -21.73
C LYS A 306 0.23 23.45 -22.57
N THR A 307 -0.51 22.49 -22.04
CA THR A 307 -0.90 21.28 -22.77
C THR A 307 -2.15 20.66 -22.16
N GLN A 308 -2.84 19.87 -22.98
CA GLN A 308 -3.94 19.02 -22.54
C GLN A 308 -3.84 17.66 -23.23
N MET A 309 -4.02 16.59 -22.48
CA MET A 309 -3.86 15.21 -22.94
C MET A 309 -5.13 14.42 -22.62
N TYR A 310 -5.70 13.75 -23.62
CA TYR A 310 -6.81 12.84 -23.39
C TYR A 310 -6.28 11.48 -22.91
N ILE A 311 -6.71 11.05 -21.72
CA ILE A 311 -6.25 9.82 -21.10
C ILE A 311 -7.36 8.76 -20.95
N GLY A 312 -8.33 8.78 -21.86
CA GLY A 312 -9.45 7.84 -21.95
C GLY A 312 -10.72 8.35 -21.26
N GLU A 313 -10.75 8.49 -19.96
CA GLU A 313 -11.94 8.94 -19.21
C GLU A 313 -12.02 10.45 -19.01
N ARG A 314 -10.89 11.15 -19.12
CA ARG A 314 -10.75 12.57 -18.80
C ARG A 314 -9.58 13.19 -19.53
N TRP A 315 -9.55 14.50 -19.49
CA TRP A 315 -8.41 15.29 -19.96
C TRP A 315 -7.51 15.65 -18.78
N GLU A 316 -6.22 15.44 -18.93
CA GLU A 316 -5.21 15.96 -18.03
C GLU A 316 -4.65 17.26 -18.59
N LEU A 317 -4.64 18.29 -17.76
CA LEU A 317 -4.19 19.62 -18.10
C LEU A 317 -2.87 19.92 -17.42
N VAL A 318 -2.01 20.66 -18.09
CA VAL A 318 -0.87 21.33 -17.50
C VAL A 318 -1.03 22.83 -17.68
N LEU A 319 -1.17 23.54 -16.57
CA LEU A 319 -1.29 25.00 -16.55
C LEU A 319 -0.06 25.59 -15.86
N ALA A 320 0.42 26.73 -16.30
CA ALA A 320 1.61 27.35 -15.71
C ALA A 320 1.46 28.87 -15.59
N LYS A 321 2.10 29.42 -14.54
CA LYS A 321 2.39 30.83 -14.36
C LYS A 321 3.84 30.92 -13.83
N ASP A 322 4.68 31.70 -14.47
CA ASP A 322 6.10 31.84 -14.13
C ASP A 322 6.80 30.46 -13.97
N ALA A 323 7.38 30.21 -12.82
CA ALA A 323 8.07 28.95 -12.52
C ALA A 323 7.13 27.85 -11.96
N VAL A 324 5.86 28.16 -11.67
CA VAL A 324 4.91 27.20 -11.10
C VAL A 324 4.08 26.54 -12.17
N SER A 325 4.05 25.21 -12.14
CA SER A 325 3.22 24.37 -12.99
C SER A 325 2.20 23.60 -12.15
N VAL A 326 0.97 23.56 -12.61
CA VAL A 326 -0.16 22.87 -11.95
C VAL A 326 -0.81 21.92 -12.94
N ARG A 327 -1.07 20.71 -12.50
CA ARG A 327 -1.84 19.71 -13.24
C ARG A 327 -3.26 19.66 -12.69
N ALA A 328 -4.23 19.44 -13.57
CA ALA A 328 -5.64 19.32 -13.18
C ALA A 328 -6.35 18.34 -14.12
N TYR A 329 -7.55 17.90 -13.75
CA TYR A 329 -8.40 17.06 -14.59
C TYR A 329 -9.66 17.81 -15.01
N THR A 330 -10.13 17.51 -16.23
CA THR A 330 -11.42 17.99 -16.74
C THR A 330 -12.12 16.91 -17.58
N SER A 331 -13.44 16.95 -17.65
CA SER A 331 -14.23 16.06 -18.48
C SER A 331 -14.25 16.46 -19.97
N ALA A 332 -13.90 17.70 -20.30
CA ALA A 332 -13.91 18.23 -21.66
C ALA A 332 -12.63 19.01 -21.97
N PRO A 333 -12.21 19.08 -23.26
CA PRO A 333 -11.05 19.84 -23.67
C PRO A 333 -11.29 21.33 -23.47
N LEU A 334 -10.24 22.06 -23.13
CA LEU A 334 -10.25 23.50 -22.94
C LEU A 334 -10.02 24.24 -24.28
N LYS A 335 -10.61 25.45 -24.42
CA LYS A 335 -10.58 26.22 -25.67
C LYS A 335 -9.81 27.54 -25.56
N HIS A 336 -9.55 28.02 -24.36
CA HIS A 336 -8.88 29.30 -24.14
C HIS A 336 -7.42 29.08 -23.74
N GLU A 337 -6.63 30.13 -23.89
CA GLU A 337 -5.22 30.12 -23.50
C GLU A 337 -5.07 30.32 -21.98
N PHE A 338 -5.95 31.11 -21.33
CA PHE A 338 -5.85 31.47 -19.92
C PHE A 338 -7.05 30.97 -19.14
N TYR A 339 -6.79 30.46 -17.92
CA TYR A 339 -7.80 30.03 -16.98
C TYR A 339 -7.48 30.52 -15.57
N HIS A 340 -8.51 30.75 -14.76
CA HIS A 340 -8.35 30.94 -13.33
C HIS A 340 -8.39 29.56 -12.68
N VAL A 341 -7.23 29.12 -12.16
CA VAL A 341 -7.09 27.86 -11.46
C VAL A 341 -7.42 28.07 -10.00
N GLU A 342 -8.41 27.37 -9.50
CA GLU A 342 -8.91 27.47 -8.13
C GLU A 342 -8.34 26.34 -7.27
N PHE A 343 -7.88 26.71 -6.07
CA PHE A 343 -7.36 25.79 -5.05
C PHE A 343 -8.32 25.82 -3.84
N PRO A 344 -9.34 24.94 -3.78
CA PRO A 344 -10.32 24.96 -2.71
C PRO A 344 -9.64 24.87 -1.33
N PRO A 345 -9.94 25.77 -0.36
CA PRO A 345 -9.27 25.79 0.95
C PRO A 345 -9.35 24.45 1.71
N SER A 346 -10.47 23.74 1.57
CA SER A 346 -10.68 22.43 2.20
C SER A 346 -9.81 21.32 1.63
N ALA A 347 -9.25 21.50 0.43
CA ALA A 347 -8.47 20.52 -0.30
C ALA A 347 -6.96 20.88 -0.40
N LEU A 348 -6.56 22.08 0.02
CA LEU A 348 -5.18 22.54 0.04
C LEU A 348 -4.59 22.30 1.44
N TRP A 349 -3.63 21.39 1.56
CA TRP A 349 -2.87 21.16 2.80
C TRP A 349 -1.61 22.01 2.80
N ILE A 350 -1.31 22.65 3.93
CA ILE A 350 -0.17 23.55 4.10
C ILE A 350 0.72 23.00 5.22
N PHE A 351 1.95 22.55 4.86
CA PHE A 351 2.92 21.90 5.74
C PHE A 351 4.06 22.82 6.13
#